data_4d5b578403d2c6f419e09082c12fd71f
#
_entry.id   4d5b578403d2c6f419e09082c12fd71f
#
_cell.length_a   1.000
_cell.length_b   1.000
_cell.length_c   1.000
_cell.angle_alpha   90.00
_cell.angle_beta   90.00
_cell.angle_gamma   90.00
#
_symmetry.space_group_name_H-M   'P 1'
#
loop_
_entity.id
_entity.type
_entity.pdbx_description
1 polymer ?
#
loop_
_entity_poly.entity_id
_entity_poly.type
_entity_poly.pdbx_seq_one_letter_code
_entity_poly.pdbx_strand_id
1 'polypeptide(L)'
;QAFKVKTKYDAIIIAKPTKPFSEKDKFVIDQFIMYGGKVVWLIDPVFASMDSLQNADVTMAIAQNLNLDDQLFTYGVRLNTNLILDMQSAPIPVVTGRVGNQPKTQLFPWFFFPLLTQANTHPIVNNLNAVKGEFVSTIDTIARPNIHKTGLLKSSIYTKVSNTPTRVSLGMLRIEPDQSQFTAGHQVAAVLLEGKFESVFKNRISAEIQNSNEINFREVSDNNKMVVIADGDIAKNHVNVKTEQYYQLGYDRFTNQQFGNDDFMLNVVNYLCDDTGLMGVRSKKLTIRLMDKNVLKDEKFKWQLINTVLPIGLILLFGIAHYYDRKKKYTK
;
A
#
# COMPACT_ATOMS: atom_id res chain seq x y z
N GLN A 1 20.92 -11.53 -25.06
CA GLN A 1 20.12 -12.07 -23.93
C GLN A 1 19.06 -11.07 -23.47
N ALA A 2 19.29 -9.74 -23.53
CA ALA A 2 18.39 -8.70 -23.06
C ALA A 2 17.01 -8.70 -23.76
N PHE A 3 16.95 -9.05 -25.05
CA PHE A 3 15.70 -9.05 -25.81
C PHE A 3 14.77 -10.23 -25.55
N LYS A 4 15.27 -11.33 -24.94
CA LYS A 4 14.43 -12.48 -24.58
C LYS A 4 13.50 -12.21 -23.38
N VAL A 5 13.77 -11.19 -22.58
CA VAL A 5 12.92 -10.79 -21.44
C VAL A 5 11.57 -10.27 -21.92
N LYS A 6 11.52 -9.55 -23.04
CA LYS A 6 10.30 -8.98 -23.63
C LYS A 6 9.22 -10.01 -24.00
N THR A 7 9.64 -11.22 -24.36
CA THR A 7 8.72 -12.26 -24.88
C THR A 7 8.44 -13.38 -23.89
N LYS A 8 9.12 -13.38 -22.73
CA LYS A 8 9.07 -14.49 -21.79
C LYS A 8 8.24 -14.20 -20.55
N TYR A 9 8.16 -12.94 -20.15
CA TYR A 9 7.52 -12.54 -18.90
C TYR A 9 6.53 -11.41 -19.14
N ASP A 10 5.37 -11.48 -18.49
CA ASP A 10 4.34 -10.42 -18.51
C ASP A 10 4.65 -9.32 -17.51
N ALA A 11 5.24 -9.69 -16.36
CA ALA A 11 5.62 -8.77 -15.31
C ALA A 11 6.98 -9.11 -14.71
N ILE A 12 7.68 -8.09 -14.20
CA ILE A 12 8.89 -8.22 -13.39
C ILE A 12 8.72 -7.48 -12.06
N ILE A 13 9.31 -8.04 -11.02
CA ILE A 13 9.36 -7.43 -9.69
C ILE A 13 10.82 -7.10 -9.39
N ILE A 14 11.11 -5.82 -9.15
CA ILE A 14 12.43 -5.33 -8.76
C ILE A 14 12.35 -5.00 -7.27
N ALA A 15 12.84 -5.94 -6.44
CA ALA A 15 12.72 -5.86 -4.99
C ALA A 15 14.07 -5.54 -4.34
N LYS A 16 14.12 -4.43 -3.63
CA LYS A 16 15.24 -3.97 -2.79
C LYS A 16 16.62 -4.06 -3.47
N PRO A 17 16.82 -3.42 -4.63
CA PRO A 17 18.13 -3.36 -5.25
C PRO A 17 19.10 -2.61 -4.32
N THR A 18 20.32 -3.13 -4.19
CA THR A 18 21.37 -2.56 -3.33
C THR A 18 22.52 -1.95 -4.12
N LYS A 19 22.54 -2.13 -5.44
CA LYS A 19 23.58 -1.61 -6.34
C LYS A 19 22.98 -0.69 -7.38
N PRO A 20 23.70 0.35 -7.82
CA PRO A 20 23.26 1.21 -8.92
C PRO A 20 23.01 0.40 -10.18
N PHE A 21 21.95 0.74 -10.90
CA PHE A 21 21.68 0.17 -12.23
C PHE A 21 22.64 0.75 -13.27
N SER A 22 23.17 -0.11 -14.12
CA SER A 22 23.91 0.35 -15.28
C SER A 22 22.95 0.92 -16.33
N GLU A 23 23.43 1.79 -17.24
CA GLU A 23 22.62 2.32 -18.34
C GLU A 23 22.06 1.19 -19.22
N LYS A 24 22.80 0.09 -19.33
CA LYS A 24 22.34 -1.11 -20.05
C LYS A 24 21.15 -1.79 -19.35
N ASP A 25 21.19 -1.93 -18.03
CA ASP A 25 20.10 -2.54 -17.28
C ASP A 25 18.85 -1.65 -17.33
N LYS A 26 19.04 -0.34 -17.16
CA LYS A 26 17.97 0.66 -17.32
C LYS A 26 17.34 0.58 -18.70
N PHE A 27 18.15 0.47 -19.76
CA PHE A 27 17.67 0.34 -21.13
C PHE A 27 16.85 -0.94 -21.34
N VAL A 28 17.28 -2.07 -20.78
CA VAL A 28 16.53 -3.33 -20.89
C VAL A 28 15.17 -3.23 -20.20
N ILE A 29 15.13 -2.65 -19.00
CA ILE A 29 13.89 -2.47 -18.24
C ILE A 29 12.98 -1.46 -18.93
N ASP A 30 13.53 -0.33 -19.40
CA ASP A 30 12.79 0.68 -20.14
C ASP A 30 12.13 0.06 -21.38
N GLN A 31 12.88 -0.65 -22.19
CA GLN A 31 12.33 -1.27 -23.38
C GLN A 31 11.36 -2.43 -23.06
N PHE A 32 11.52 -3.13 -21.94
CA PHE A 32 10.50 -4.06 -21.46
C PHE A 32 9.17 -3.35 -21.21
N ILE A 33 9.20 -2.19 -20.55
CA ILE A 33 8.01 -1.34 -20.29
C ILE A 33 7.43 -0.82 -21.60
N MET A 34 8.26 -0.34 -22.54
CA MET A 34 7.81 0.19 -23.83
C MET A 34 7.09 -0.89 -24.66
N TYR A 35 7.43 -2.15 -24.48
CA TYR A 35 6.78 -3.29 -25.14
C TYR A 35 5.58 -3.86 -24.36
N GLY A 36 5.10 -3.16 -23.32
CA GLY A 36 3.92 -3.53 -22.56
C GLY A 36 4.18 -4.41 -21.33
N GLY A 37 5.45 -4.71 -21.02
CA GLY A 37 5.82 -5.42 -19.79
C GLY A 37 5.50 -4.61 -18.54
N LYS A 38 4.94 -5.26 -17.53
CA LYS A 38 4.54 -4.65 -16.26
C LYS A 38 5.70 -4.66 -15.27
N VAL A 39 5.84 -3.62 -14.46
CA VAL A 39 6.92 -3.55 -13.48
C VAL A 39 6.38 -3.18 -12.10
N VAL A 40 6.80 -3.95 -11.10
CA VAL A 40 6.63 -3.59 -9.68
C VAL A 40 7.99 -3.17 -9.14
N TRP A 41 8.10 -1.90 -8.77
CA TRP A 41 9.28 -1.32 -8.18
C TRP A 41 9.12 -1.27 -6.66
N LEU A 42 10.00 -1.97 -5.92
CA LEU A 42 10.11 -1.91 -4.47
C LEU A 42 11.50 -1.37 -4.15
N ILE A 43 11.60 -0.06 -3.94
CA ILE A 43 12.87 0.66 -3.92
C ILE A 43 13.06 1.37 -2.59
N ASP A 44 14.22 1.16 -1.98
CA ASP A 44 14.68 1.94 -0.84
C ASP A 44 15.58 3.09 -1.34
N PRO A 45 15.10 4.34 -1.39
CA PRO A 45 15.97 5.48 -1.73
C PRO A 45 16.90 5.86 -0.58
N VAL A 46 16.72 5.24 0.58
CA VAL A 46 17.50 5.44 1.81
C VAL A 46 18.02 4.09 2.29
N PHE A 47 19.33 4.01 2.52
CA PHE A 47 19.91 2.85 3.19
C PHE A 47 19.70 2.97 4.69
N ALA A 48 18.86 2.10 5.24
CA ALA A 48 18.62 1.92 6.67
C ALA A 48 18.32 0.44 6.96
N SER A 49 18.80 -0.09 8.07
CA SER A 49 18.57 -1.49 8.46
C SER A 49 18.56 -1.65 9.97
N MET A 50 17.67 -2.49 10.48
CA MET A 50 17.68 -2.91 11.88
C MET A 50 18.94 -3.70 12.25
N ASP A 51 19.57 -4.37 11.29
CA ASP A 51 20.82 -5.13 11.55
C ASP A 51 21.94 -4.21 12.00
N SER A 52 21.95 -2.97 11.53
CA SER A 52 22.93 -1.95 11.96
C SER A 52 22.77 -1.56 13.43
N LEU A 53 21.59 -1.78 14.03
CA LEU A 53 21.28 -1.51 15.44
C LEU A 53 21.54 -2.72 16.36
N GLN A 54 21.90 -3.89 15.82
CA GLN A 54 22.21 -5.07 16.65
C GLN A 54 23.51 -4.90 17.45
N ASN A 55 24.48 -4.18 16.86
CA ASN A 55 25.79 -3.96 17.44
C ASN A 55 26.06 -2.53 17.92
N ALA A 56 25.11 -1.62 17.68
CA ALA A 56 25.20 -0.21 18.05
C ALA A 56 23.84 0.37 18.37
N ASP A 57 23.71 1.17 19.42
CA ASP A 57 22.45 1.83 19.80
C ASP A 57 22.01 2.91 18.80
N VAL A 58 22.89 3.29 17.87
CA VAL A 58 22.69 4.38 16.91
C VAL A 58 23.26 3.99 15.56
N THR A 59 22.51 4.29 14.51
CA THR A 59 22.98 4.22 13.11
C THR A 59 22.52 5.48 12.34
N MET A 60 23.11 5.68 11.18
CA MET A 60 22.72 6.76 10.26
C MET A 60 22.03 6.18 9.03
N ALA A 61 20.84 6.66 8.77
CA ALA A 61 20.16 6.45 7.51
C ALA A 61 20.68 7.45 6.48
N ILE A 62 21.18 6.94 5.35
CA ILE A 62 21.83 7.73 4.30
C ILE A 62 21.14 7.52 2.95
N ALA A 63 21.19 8.53 2.08
CA ALA A 63 20.65 8.40 0.73
C ALA A 63 21.38 7.29 -0.03
N GLN A 64 20.62 6.46 -0.78
CA GLN A 64 21.11 5.40 -1.63
C GLN A 64 20.99 5.82 -3.10
N ASN A 65 22.11 5.90 -3.79
CA ASN A 65 22.10 6.19 -5.22
C ASN A 65 21.97 4.89 -6.02
N LEU A 66 20.78 4.67 -6.57
CA LEU A 66 20.47 3.50 -7.41
C LEU A 66 20.52 3.82 -8.91
N ASN A 67 20.77 5.06 -9.32
CA ASN A 67 20.76 5.53 -10.71
C ASN A 67 19.40 5.29 -11.40
N LEU A 68 18.27 5.45 -10.67
CA LEU A 68 16.92 5.27 -11.20
C LEU A 68 16.12 6.59 -11.24
N ASP A 69 16.64 7.67 -10.71
CA ASP A 69 15.90 8.92 -10.51
C ASP A 69 15.38 9.50 -11.83
N ASP A 70 16.19 9.54 -12.87
CA ASP A 70 15.80 10.04 -14.20
C ASP A 70 14.73 9.15 -14.86
N GLN A 71 14.84 7.84 -14.68
CA GLN A 71 13.90 6.86 -15.23
C GLN A 71 12.53 6.96 -14.55
N LEU A 72 12.48 6.94 -13.22
CA LEU A 72 11.26 7.06 -12.46
C LEU A 72 10.61 8.45 -12.64
N PHE A 73 11.44 9.50 -12.71
CA PHE A 73 10.98 10.86 -12.98
C PHE A 73 10.31 10.96 -14.38
N THR A 74 10.88 10.31 -15.39
CA THR A 74 10.28 10.24 -16.74
C THR A 74 8.95 9.52 -16.71
N TYR A 75 8.81 8.47 -15.90
CA TYR A 75 7.54 7.74 -15.72
C TYR A 75 6.52 8.47 -14.83
N GLY A 76 6.92 9.57 -14.19
CA GLY A 76 6.00 10.45 -13.48
C GLY A 76 5.97 10.33 -11.96
N VAL A 77 7.03 9.78 -11.35
CA VAL A 77 7.20 9.76 -9.89
C VAL A 77 8.63 10.12 -9.50
N ARG A 78 8.77 10.61 -8.27
CA ARG A 78 10.06 10.84 -7.62
C ARG A 78 10.04 10.15 -6.25
N LEU A 79 11.02 9.32 -5.98
CA LEU A 79 11.30 8.79 -4.66
C LEU A 79 12.14 9.83 -3.89
N ASN A 80 11.68 10.19 -2.70
CA ASN A 80 12.41 11.17 -1.89
C ASN A 80 13.41 10.45 -0.97
N THR A 81 14.60 11.05 -0.80
CA THR A 81 15.61 10.53 0.12
C THR A 81 15.32 10.97 1.57
N ASN A 82 14.21 10.49 2.10
CA ASN A 82 13.72 10.75 3.45
C ASN A 82 13.12 9.49 4.06
N LEU A 83 12.81 9.56 5.36
CA LEU A 83 12.11 8.49 6.08
C LEU A 83 10.82 9.01 6.69
N ILE A 84 9.80 8.19 6.61
CA ILE A 84 8.52 8.36 7.30
C ILE A 84 8.67 7.81 8.73
N LEU A 85 8.44 8.68 9.72
CA LEU A 85 8.25 8.31 11.10
C LEU A 85 6.75 8.46 11.41
N ASP A 86 6.10 7.38 11.85
CA ASP A 86 4.66 7.38 12.09
C ASP A 86 4.36 6.92 13.51
N MET A 87 3.44 7.60 14.19
CA MET A 87 2.99 7.16 15.51
C MET A 87 2.18 5.86 15.43
N GLN A 88 1.49 5.61 14.29
CA GLN A 88 0.88 4.33 13.99
C GLN A 88 1.93 3.39 13.38
N SER A 89 2.66 2.70 14.24
CA SER A 89 3.81 1.89 13.85
C SER A 89 3.78 0.50 14.46
N ALA A 90 4.40 -0.44 13.77
CA ALA A 90 4.59 -1.79 14.28
C ALA A 90 5.62 -1.78 15.42
N PRO A 91 5.42 -2.58 16.47
CA PRO A 91 6.37 -2.63 17.58
C PRO A 91 7.58 -3.50 17.25
N ILE A 92 8.69 -3.20 17.94
CA ILE A 92 9.89 -4.02 17.94
C ILE A 92 10.18 -4.56 19.34
N PRO A 93 10.79 -5.74 19.48
CA PRO A 93 11.23 -6.26 20.76
C PRO A 93 12.53 -5.57 21.22
N VAL A 94 12.51 -5.01 22.43
CA VAL A 94 13.69 -4.38 23.04
C VAL A 94 13.98 -5.05 24.37
N VAL A 95 15.25 -5.37 24.63
CA VAL A 95 15.70 -5.91 25.90
C VAL A 95 15.74 -4.77 26.92
N THR A 96 14.88 -4.82 27.93
CA THR A 96 14.75 -3.79 28.98
C THR A 96 15.43 -4.19 30.31
N GLY A 97 15.95 -5.40 30.41
CA GLY A 97 16.58 -5.90 31.60
C GLY A 97 16.84 -7.41 31.57
N ARG A 98 17.08 -8.00 32.72
CA ARG A 98 17.22 -9.45 32.86
C ARG A 98 16.36 -9.95 34.03
N VAL A 99 15.79 -11.14 33.87
CA VAL A 99 15.14 -11.90 34.95
C VAL A 99 15.94 -13.20 35.13
N GLY A 100 16.77 -13.25 36.17
CA GLY A 100 17.78 -14.28 36.27
C GLY A 100 18.78 -14.21 35.11
N ASN A 101 18.99 -15.34 34.41
CA ASN A 101 19.90 -15.41 33.26
C ASN A 101 19.22 -15.12 31.90
N GLN A 102 17.90 -14.85 31.88
CA GLN A 102 17.15 -14.61 30.65
C GLN A 102 16.91 -13.11 30.39
N PRO A 103 17.07 -12.62 29.14
CA PRO A 103 16.75 -11.25 28.80
C PRO A 103 15.23 -11.01 28.93
N LYS A 104 14.85 -9.95 29.64
CA LYS A 104 13.46 -9.47 29.68
C LYS A 104 13.24 -8.58 28.46
N THR A 105 12.37 -9.03 27.55
CA THR A 105 12.03 -8.29 26.33
C THR A 105 10.67 -7.64 26.48
N GLN A 106 10.54 -6.39 26.03
CA GLN A 106 9.27 -5.66 25.92
C GLN A 106 9.09 -5.15 24.49
N LEU A 107 7.85 -5.02 24.06
CA LEU A 107 7.49 -4.49 22.76
C LEU A 107 7.28 -2.98 22.85
N PHE A 108 7.95 -2.23 21.96
CA PHE A 108 7.82 -0.77 21.84
C PHE A 108 7.46 -0.40 20.43
N PRO A 109 6.50 0.53 20.19
CA PRO A 109 6.21 1.08 18.88
C PRO A 109 7.48 1.65 18.24
N TRP A 110 7.78 1.27 17.00
CA TRP A 110 8.96 1.72 16.30
C TRP A 110 8.57 2.64 15.15
N PHE A 111 8.73 3.94 15.30
CA PHE A 111 8.22 4.96 14.37
C PHE A 111 8.69 4.78 12.93
N PHE A 112 9.84 4.16 12.70
CA PHE A 112 10.36 3.84 11.37
C PHE A 112 9.69 2.61 10.71
N PHE A 113 8.77 1.93 11.41
CA PHE A 113 7.96 0.83 10.87
C PHE A 113 6.49 1.23 10.77
N PRO A 114 6.15 2.19 9.87
CA PRO A 114 4.79 2.66 9.73
C PRO A 114 3.83 1.55 9.33
N LEU A 115 2.61 1.62 9.85
CA LEU A 115 1.50 0.80 9.41
C LEU A 115 0.74 1.58 8.32
N LEU A 116 1.05 1.24 7.07
CA LEU A 116 0.48 1.90 5.92
C LEU A 116 -0.95 1.43 5.68
N THR A 117 -1.83 2.38 5.39
CA THR A 117 -3.24 2.13 5.12
C THR A 117 -3.61 2.50 3.68
N GLN A 118 -4.77 2.06 3.23
CA GLN A 118 -5.28 2.40 1.89
C GLN A 118 -5.39 3.92 1.70
N ALA A 119 -4.88 4.44 0.61
CA ALA A 119 -5.00 5.85 0.26
C ALA A 119 -6.33 6.18 -0.44
N ASN A 120 -6.99 5.17 -1.04
CA ASN A 120 -8.24 5.27 -1.77
C ASN A 120 -9.00 3.93 -1.80
N THR A 121 -10.05 3.82 -2.62
CA THR A 121 -10.88 2.61 -2.79
C THR A 121 -10.49 1.78 -4.02
N HIS A 122 -9.25 1.90 -4.51
CA HIS A 122 -8.77 1.16 -5.66
C HIS A 122 -8.78 -0.36 -5.39
N PRO A 123 -9.09 -1.23 -6.38
CA PRO A 123 -9.15 -2.70 -6.20
C PRO A 123 -7.92 -3.32 -5.54
N ILE A 124 -6.73 -2.80 -5.80
CA ILE A 124 -5.47 -3.29 -5.19
C ILE A 124 -5.50 -3.19 -3.66
N VAL A 125 -6.07 -2.11 -3.12
CA VAL A 125 -6.02 -1.79 -1.68
C VAL A 125 -7.37 -1.86 -0.97
N ASN A 126 -8.44 -2.16 -1.70
CA ASN A 126 -9.77 -2.24 -1.12
C ASN A 126 -9.88 -3.45 -0.17
N ASN A 127 -10.36 -3.23 1.05
CA ASN A 127 -10.45 -4.21 2.14
C ASN A 127 -9.11 -4.82 2.58
N LEU A 128 -8.03 -4.10 2.37
CA LEU A 128 -6.69 -4.53 2.78
C LEU A 128 -6.48 -4.21 4.26
N ASN A 129 -5.89 -5.14 5.00
CA ASN A 129 -5.33 -4.87 6.31
C ASN A 129 -4.15 -3.89 6.19
N ALA A 130 -3.78 -3.24 7.30
CA ALA A 130 -2.61 -2.38 7.31
C ALA A 130 -1.37 -3.15 6.81
N VAL A 131 -0.60 -2.51 5.93
CA VAL A 131 0.66 -3.03 5.39
C VAL A 131 1.80 -2.54 6.27
N LYS A 132 2.60 -3.45 6.81
CA LYS A 132 3.78 -3.09 7.59
C LYS A 132 4.90 -2.66 6.65
N GLY A 133 5.39 -1.44 6.82
CA GLY A 133 6.59 -0.95 6.15
C GLY A 133 7.81 -0.95 7.07
N GLU A 134 9.02 -0.95 6.51
CA GLU A 134 10.28 -0.86 7.22
C GLU A 134 11.17 0.22 6.60
N PHE A 135 11.39 1.35 7.28
CA PHE A 135 12.17 2.50 6.79
C PHE A 135 11.63 3.10 5.49
N VAL A 136 10.33 3.26 5.43
CA VAL A 136 9.59 3.75 4.26
C VAL A 136 9.96 5.18 3.92
N SER A 137 10.09 5.49 2.63
CA SER A 137 10.27 6.84 2.11
C SER A 137 8.99 7.40 1.49
N THR A 138 8.97 8.69 1.19
CA THR A 138 7.82 9.32 0.52
C THR A 138 7.96 9.29 -1.00
N ILE A 139 6.82 9.28 -1.70
CA ILE A 139 6.75 9.38 -3.16
C ILE A 139 6.02 10.66 -3.55
N ASP A 140 6.65 11.47 -4.40
CA ASP A 140 6.01 12.58 -5.08
C ASP A 140 5.55 12.15 -6.49
N THR A 141 4.42 12.67 -6.92
CA THR A 141 3.92 12.46 -8.28
C THR A 141 4.26 13.66 -9.16
N ILE A 142 4.81 13.41 -10.36
CA ILE A 142 5.22 14.41 -11.33
C ILE A 142 4.16 14.49 -12.43
N ALA A 143 3.69 15.69 -12.75
CA ALA A 143 2.68 15.87 -13.79
C ALA A 143 3.18 15.34 -15.16
N ARG A 144 2.44 14.38 -15.72
CA ARG A 144 2.63 13.81 -17.07
C ARG A 144 1.26 13.65 -17.73
N PRO A 145 1.00 14.26 -18.89
CA PRO A 145 -0.34 14.34 -19.46
C PRO A 145 -0.94 12.97 -19.80
N ASN A 146 -0.11 12.00 -20.17
CA ASN A 146 -0.55 10.67 -20.63
C ASN A 146 -0.51 9.59 -19.55
N ILE A 147 -0.23 9.96 -18.28
CA ILE A 147 -0.07 9.01 -17.19
C ILE A 147 -1.00 9.39 -16.05
N HIS A 148 -1.93 8.51 -15.74
CA HIS A 148 -2.77 8.59 -14.54
C HIS A 148 -2.00 8.03 -13.34
N LYS A 149 -2.11 8.70 -12.20
CA LYS A 149 -1.39 8.36 -10.97
C LYS A 149 -2.38 8.17 -9.83
N THR A 150 -2.33 7.01 -9.21
CA THR A 150 -3.21 6.65 -8.09
C THR A 150 -2.37 6.28 -6.89
N GLY A 151 -2.43 7.09 -5.82
CA GLY A 151 -1.80 6.73 -4.55
C GLY A 151 -2.46 5.47 -3.98
N LEU A 152 -1.70 4.42 -3.67
CA LEU A 152 -2.23 3.15 -3.15
C LEU A 152 -2.15 3.09 -1.63
N LEU A 153 -0.97 3.30 -1.08
CA LEU A 153 -0.70 3.24 0.36
C LEU A 153 -0.25 4.59 0.89
N LYS A 154 -0.68 4.91 2.10
CA LYS A 154 -0.31 6.12 2.82
C LYS A 154 -0.07 5.86 4.30
N SER A 155 0.71 6.74 4.92
CA SER A 155 0.91 6.81 6.36
C SER A 155 -0.32 7.35 7.10
N SER A 156 -0.29 7.35 8.44
CA SER A 156 -1.29 8.02 9.27
C SER A 156 -1.20 9.56 9.13
N ILE A 157 -2.13 10.25 9.79
CA ILE A 157 -2.06 11.73 9.90
C ILE A 157 -0.96 12.19 10.88
N TYR A 158 -0.55 11.31 11.79
CA TYR A 158 0.46 11.58 12.81
C TYR A 158 1.83 11.15 12.31
N THR A 159 2.28 11.81 11.25
CA THR A 159 3.53 11.49 10.55
C THR A 159 4.51 12.64 10.66
N LYS A 160 5.79 12.29 10.81
CA LYS A 160 6.94 13.17 10.68
C LYS A 160 7.81 12.66 9.54
N VAL A 161 8.27 13.53 8.67
CA VAL A 161 9.23 13.20 7.60
C VAL A 161 10.62 13.69 8.01
N SER A 162 11.60 12.80 7.92
CA SER A 162 13.00 13.12 8.26
C SER A 162 13.88 12.92 7.03
N ASN A 163 14.51 14.03 6.57
CA ASN A 163 15.42 13.99 5.43
C ASN A 163 16.75 13.34 5.80
N THR A 164 17.38 12.67 4.83
CA THR A 164 18.73 12.11 5.01
C THR A 164 19.81 13.20 4.98
N PRO A 165 20.90 13.03 5.76
CA PRO A 165 21.19 11.93 6.69
C PRO A 165 20.35 12.02 7.98
N THR A 166 19.75 10.91 8.41
CA THR A 166 18.90 10.83 9.60
C THR A 166 19.49 9.88 10.62
N ARG A 167 19.48 10.32 11.88
CA ARG A 167 19.87 9.46 13.00
C ARG A 167 18.74 8.50 13.36
N VAL A 168 19.04 7.21 13.35
CA VAL A 168 18.16 6.13 13.81
C VAL A 168 18.74 5.58 15.12
N SER A 169 17.99 5.65 16.22
CA SER A 169 18.49 5.29 17.54
C SER A 169 17.43 4.62 18.38
N LEU A 170 17.78 3.50 19.01
CA LEU A 170 16.93 2.84 20.03
C LEU A 170 16.70 3.75 21.26
N GLY A 171 17.56 4.74 21.49
CA GLY A 171 17.36 5.74 22.53
C GLY A 171 16.09 6.56 22.38
N MET A 172 15.52 6.65 21.16
CA MET A 172 14.24 7.33 20.92
C MET A 172 13.08 6.66 21.67
N LEU A 173 13.18 5.37 21.97
CA LEU A 173 12.15 4.63 22.70
C LEU A 173 12.11 4.95 24.19
N ARG A 174 13.13 5.63 24.72
CA ARG A 174 13.22 6.03 26.14
C ARG A 174 12.55 7.36 26.41
N ILE A 175 12.20 8.10 25.36
CA ILE A 175 11.62 9.44 25.43
C ILE A 175 10.21 9.36 24.87
N GLU A 176 9.24 9.88 25.60
CA GLU A 176 7.88 10.00 25.09
C GLU A 176 7.87 10.90 23.85
N PRO A 177 7.26 10.46 22.73
CA PRO A 177 7.26 11.23 21.51
C PRO A 177 6.46 12.51 21.67
N ASP A 178 7.04 13.62 21.28
CA ASP A 178 6.34 14.89 21.19
C ASP A 178 5.42 14.89 19.96
N GLN A 179 4.12 14.73 20.19
CA GLN A 179 3.10 14.66 19.14
C GLN A 179 3.08 15.90 18.25
N SER A 180 3.49 17.05 18.77
CA SER A 180 3.54 18.30 18.00
C SER A 180 4.54 18.27 16.83
N GLN A 181 5.47 17.31 16.80
CA GLN A 181 6.43 17.11 15.71
C GLN A 181 5.89 16.21 14.58
N PHE A 182 4.76 15.53 14.81
CA PHE A 182 4.16 14.59 13.84
C PHE A 182 3.01 15.27 13.10
N THR A 183 3.31 16.31 12.35
CA THR A 183 2.34 17.20 11.67
C THR A 183 2.40 17.14 10.15
N ALA A 184 3.22 16.27 9.57
CA ALA A 184 3.38 16.19 8.11
C ALA A 184 2.10 15.65 7.40
N GLY A 185 1.15 15.09 8.14
CA GLY A 185 -0.06 14.52 7.59
C GLY A 185 0.20 13.23 6.81
N HIS A 186 -0.78 12.81 6.02
CA HIS A 186 -0.66 11.60 5.21
C HIS A 186 0.46 11.71 4.17
N GLN A 187 1.37 10.76 4.16
CA GLN A 187 2.45 10.63 3.18
C GLN A 187 2.21 9.41 2.30
N VAL A 188 2.33 9.57 0.98
CA VAL A 188 2.15 8.47 0.02
C VAL A 188 3.43 7.64 -0.05
N ALA A 189 3.29 6.31 0.06
CA ALA A 189 4.39 5.35 0.04
C ALA A 189 4.31 4.35 -1.14
N ALA A 190 3.15 4.25 -1.81
CA ALA A 190 2.98 3.41 -3.00
C ALA A 190 2.05 4.10 -4.00
N VAL A 191 2.41 4.06 -5.29
CA VAL A 191 1.69 4.70 -6.39
C VAL A 191 1.54 3.73 -7.55
N LEU A 192 0.34 3.65 -8.10
CA LEU A 192 0.04 3.01 -9.38
C LEU A 192 0.14 4.07 -10.48
N LEU A 193 0.82 3.73 -11.56
CA LEU A 193 0.96 4.52 -12.78
C LEU A 193 0.30 3.78 -13.93
N GLU A 194 -0.59 4.43 -14.66
CA GLU A 194 -1.32 3.85 -15.78
C GLU A 194 -1.33 4.82 -16.96
N GLY A 195 -1.06 4.33 -18.16
CA GLY A 195 -1.11 5.12 -19.37
C GLY A 195 -0.01 4.82 -20.36
N LYS A 196 0.34 5.81 -21.18
CA LYS A 196 1.41 5.72 -22.19
C LYS A 196 2.69 6.30 -21.64
N PHE A 197 3.68 5.44 -21.43
CA PHE A 197 4.99 5.83 -20.92
C PHE A 197 5.91 6.22 -22.06
N GLU A 198 6.71 7.25 -21.85
CA GLU A 198 7.82 7.61 -22.75
C GLU A 198 9.12 7.00 -22.27
N SER A 199 9.94 6.53 -23.21
CA SER A 199 11.27 5.99 -22.93
C SER A 199 12.19 7.08 -22.36
N VAL A 200 12.91 6.77 -21.29
CA VAL A 200 13.97 7.65 -20.75
C VAL A 200 15.13 7.81 -21.75
N PHE A 201 15.24 6.90 -22.69
CA PHE A 201 16.26 6.90 -23.75
C PHE A 201 15.83 7.61 -25.04
N LYS A 202 14.60 8.12 -25.09
CA LYS A 202 14.15 8.97 -26.19
C LYS A 202 15.10 10.15 -26.35
N ASN A 203 15.68 10.32 -27.54
CA ASN A 203 16.70 11.33 -27.86
C ASN A 203 18.05 11.17 -27.12
N ARG A 204 18.34 10.03 -26.50
CA ARG A 204 19.60 9.77 -25.78
C ARG A 204 20.46 8.68 -26.44
N ILE A 205 19.90 7.91 -27.37
CA ILE A 205 20.58 6.83 -28.04
C ILE A 205 21.13 7.25 -29.41
N SER A 206 22.18 6.57 -29.88
CA SER A 206 22.72 6.83 -31.20
C SER A 206 21.76 6.38 -32.31
N ALA A 207 21.86 7.00 -33.48
CA ALA A 207 21.03 6.64 -34.64
C ALA A 207 21.22 5.16 -35.05
N GLU A 208 22.38 4.59 -34.78
CA GLU A 208 22.65 3.15 -35.03
C GLU A 208 21.78 2.24 -34.18
N ILE A 209 21.64 2.56 -32.88
CA ILE A 209 20.80 1.80 -31.96
C ILE A 209 19.32 2.03 -32.29
N GLN A 210 18.96 3.28 -32.60
CA GLN A 210 17.58 3.66 -32.91
C GLN A 210 17.08 2.93 -34.19
N ASN A 211 17.91 2.80 -35.19
CA ASN A 211 17.56 2.17 -36.47
C ASN A 211 17.91 0.65 -36.55
N SER A 212 18.38 0.08 -35.45
CA SER A 212 18.74 -1.36 -35.42
C SER A 212 17.48 -2.23 -35.44
N ASN A 213 17.32 -3.05 -36.46
CA ASN A 213 16.23 -4.03 -36.57
C ASN A 213 16.30 -5.10 -35.46
N GLU A 214 17.47 -5.38 -34.92
CA GLU A 214 17.63 -6.34 -33.82
C GLU A 214 17.13 -5.78 -32.51
N ILE A 215 17.35 -4.49 -32.30
CA ILE A 215 16.93 -3.79 -31.05
C ILE A 215 15.46 -3.41 -31.13
N ASN A 216 15.01 -2.92 -32.31
CA ASN A 216 13.66 -2.47 -32.55
C ASN A 216 13.18 -1.53 -31.41
N PHE A 217 13.89 -0.39 -31.27
CA PHE A 217 13.67 0.55 -30.18
C PHE A 217 12.28 1.19 -30.26
N ARG A 218 11.58 1.23 -29.10
CA ARG A 218 10.31 1.94 -28.94
C ARG A 218 10.47 3.16 -28.06
N GLU A 219 10.00 4.31 -28.56
CA GLU A 219 10.02 5.58 -27.82
C GLU A 219 8.87 5.73 -26.85
N VAL A 220 7.73 5.11 -27.14
CA VAL A 220 6.48 5.26 -26.36
C VAL A 220 5.81 3.90 -26.26
N SER A 221 5.30 3.59 -25.10
CA SER A 221 4.51 2.37 -24.88
C SER A 221 3.08 2.52 -25.39
N ASP A 222 2.41 1.40 -25.63
CA ASP A 222 0.95 1.34 -25.56
C ASP A 222 0.47 1.59 -24.12
N ASN A 223 -0.85 1.57 -23.88
CA ASN A 223 -1.36 1.67 -22.52
C ASN A 223 -0.77 0.57 -21.64
N ASN A 224 -0.06 0.96 -20.62
CA ASN A 224 0.65 0.05 -19.73
C ASN A 224 0.45 0.47 -18.27
N LYS A 225 0.85 -0.41 -17.34
CA LYS A 225 0.69 -0.21 -15.89
C LYS A 225 1.98 -0.55 -15.17
N MET A 226 2.29 0.18 -14.12
CA MET A 226 3.35 -0.16 -13.17
C MET A 226 3.01 0.33 -11.76
N VAL A 227 3.60 -0.30 -10.76
CA VAL A 227 3.48 0.13 -9.36
C VAL A 227 4.86 0.50 -8.84
N VAL A 228 4.96 1.63 -8.15
CA VAL A 228 6.17 2.09 -7.48
C VAL A 228 5.90 2.18 -5.99
N ILE A 229 6.76 1.56 -5.20
CA ILE A 229 6.68 1.44 -3.75
C ILE A 229 8.01 1.93 -3.17
N ALA A 230 7.97 2.88 -2.25
CA ALA A 230 9.15 3.46 -1.62
C ALA A 230 9.59 2.69 -0.36
N ASP A 231 9.54 1.36 -0.45
CA ASP A 231 10.00 0.43 0.58
C ASP A 231 10.28 -0.93 -0.06
N GLY A 232 11.52 -1.37 0.00
CA GLY A 232 11.95 -2.67 -0.52
C GLY A 232 11.61 -3.84 0.40
N ASP A 233 11.35 -3.58 1.66
CA ASP A 233 11.09 -4.61 2.67
C ASP A 233 9.61 -5.08 2.70
N ILE A 234 8.69 -4.38 2.04
CA ILE A 234 7.27 -4.78 1.97
C ILE A 234 7.10 -6.23 1.45
N ALA A 235 7.96 -6.67 0.54
CA ALA A 235 7.97 -8.04 0.00
C ALA A 235 8.95 -8.99 0.71
N LYS A 236 9.48 -8.62 1.88
CA LYS A 236 10.48 -9.40 2.60
C LYS A 236 9.84 -10.42 3.54
N ASN A 237 10.15 -11.69 3.36
CA ASN A 237 9.79 -12.73 4.32
C ASN A 237 10.81 -12.79 5.46
N HIS A 238 10.30 -12.94 6.68
CA HIS A 238 11.15 -13.30 7.80
C HIS A 238 11.47 -14.80 7.79
N VAL A 239 12.67 -15.16 8.24
CA VAL A 239 13.14 -16.55 8.34
C VAL A 239 13.23 -16.96 9.80
N ASN A 240 12.76 -18.15 10.11
CA ASN A 240 13.02 -18.78 11.39
C ASN A 240 14.43 -19.41 11.36
N VAL A 241 15.39 -18.78 12.02
CA VAL A 241 16.79 -19.20 12.02
C VAL A 241 16.99 -20.63 12.56
N LYS A 242 16.08 -21.13 13.43
CA LYS A 242 16.19 -22.46 14.01
C LYS A 242 15.67 -23.58 13.11
N THR A 243 14.63 -23.29 12.32
CA THR A 243 13.97 -24.28 11.45
C THR A 243 14.25 -24.05 9.97
N GLU A 244 14.94 -22.95 9.62
CA GLU A 244 15.20 -22.49 8.25
C GLU A 244 13.92 -22.30 7.40
N GLN A 245 12.76 -22.19 8.06
CA GLN A 245 11.48 -22.01 7.40
C GLN A 245 11.15 -20.53 7.26
N TYR A 246 10.52 -20.17 6.14
CA TYR A 246 10.01 -18.83 5.90
C TYR A 246 8.66 -18.66 6.62
N TYR A 247 8.50 -17.53 7.30
CA TYR A 247 7.19 -17.09 7.74
C TYR A 247 6.39 -16.56 6.55
N GLN A 248 5.08 -16.58 6.65
CA GLN A 248 4.20 -15.93 5.66
C GLN A 248 4.55 -14.44 5.55
N LEU A 249 4.45 -13.89 4.33
CA LEU A 249 4.72 -12.47 4.10
C LEU A 249 3.80 -11.60 4.95
N GLY A 250 4.35 -10.63 5.67
CA GLY A 250 3.60 -9.77 6.60
C GLY A 250 3.33 -10.39 7.98
N TYR A 251 3.75 -11.62 8.25
CA TYR A 251 3.61 -12.19 9.59
C TYR A 251 4.66 -11.64 10.56
N ASP A 252 4.20 -11.05 11.65
CA ASP A 252 5.06 -10.57 12.74
C ASP A 252 5.11 -11.59 13.88
N ARG A 253 6.26 -12.26 14.03
CA ARG A 253 6.48 -13.30 15.04
C ARG A 253 6.46 -12.79 16.48
N PHE A 254 6.62 -11.49 16.70
CA PHE A 254 6.68 -10.91 18.04
C PHE A 254 5.30 -10.57 18.59
N THR A 255 4.41 -10.15 17.70
CA THR A 255 3.03 -9.81 18.05
C THR A 255 2.04 -10.91 17.67
N ASN A 256 2.48 -11.93 16.92
CA ASN A 256 1.63 -12.95 16.30
C ASN A 256 0.51 -12.35 15.41
N GLN A 257 0.79 -11.22 14.78
CA GLN A 257 -0.16 -10.54 13.90
C GLN A 257 0.19 -10.77 12.43
N GLN A 258 -0.83 -10.91 11.61
CA GLN A 258 -0.71 -10.94 10.14
C GLN A 258 -1.07 -9.56 9.61
N PHE A 259 -0.10 -8.89 8.99
CA PHE A 259 -0.31 -7.65 8.24
C PHE A 259 -0.69 -7.95 6.79
N GLY A 260 -1.20 -6.97 6.08
CA GLY A 260 -1.71 -7.10 4.71
C GLY A 260 -0.66 -7.13 3.60
N ASN A 261 0.62 -7.42 3.91
CA ASN A 261 1.70 -7.37 2.93
C ASN A 261 1.55 -8.41 1.81
N ASP A 262 1.15 -9.64 2.16
CA ASP A 262 0.91 -10.73 1.20
C ASP A 262 -0.28 -10.42 0.28
N ASP A 263 -1.42 -10.02 0.86
CA ASP A 263 -2.59 -9.60 0.10
C ASP A 263 -2.29 -8.42 -0.83
N PHE A 264 -1.53 -7.42 -0.33
CA PHE A 264 -1.15 -6.27 -1.12
C PHE A 264 -0.30 -6.67 -2.35
N MET A 265 0.76 -7.45 -2.13
CA MET A 265 1.63 -7.89 -3.22
C MET A 265 0.89 -8.76 -4.23
N LEU A 266 0.04 -9.68 -3.76
CA LEU A 266 -0.78 -10.52 -4.61
C LEU A 266 -1.77 -9.69 -5.44
N ASN A 267 -2.44 -8.72 -4.81
CA ASN A 267 -3.36 -7.81 -5.49
C ASN A 267 -2.66 -6.94 -6.53
N VAL A 268 -1.44 -6.44 -6.23
CA VAL A 268 -0.62 -5.67 -7.18
C VAL A 268 -0.34 -6.50 -8.43
N VAL A 269 0.20 -7.72 -8.26
CA VAL A 269 0.55 -8.59 -9.39
C VAL A 269 -0.70 -8.97 -10.19
N ASN A 270 -1.77 -9.38 -9.51
CA ASN A 270 -3.03 -9.74 -10.17
C ASN A 270 -3.60 -8.56 -10.97
N TYR A 271 -3.59 -7.34 -10.41
CA TYR A 271 -4.10 -6.14 -11.12
C TYR A 271 -3.26 -5.77 -12.34
N LEU A 272 -1.94 -5.86 -12.23
CA LEU A 272 -1.04 -5.55 -13.35
C LEU A 272 -1.20 -6.56 -14.48
N CYS A 273 -1.41 -7.84 -14.18
CA CYS A 273 -1.56 -8.92 -15.16
C CYS A 273 -3.03 -9.15 -15.57
N ASP A 274 -3.99 -8.40 -14.99
CA ASP A 274 -5.40 -8.53 -15.35
C ASP A 274 -5.75 -7.67 -16.57
N ASP A 275 -5.73 -8.27 -17.73
CA ASP A 275 -6.18 -7.64 -18.98
C ASP A 275 -7.71 -7.66 -19.14
N THR A 276 -8.42 -8.43 -18.30
CA THR A 276 -9.88 -8.63 -18.38
C THR A 276 -10.69 -7.72 -17.46
N GLY A 277 -10.03 -7.03 -16.51
CA GLY A 277 -10.67 -6.14 -15.54
C GLY A 277 -11.48 -6.86 -14.44
N LEU A 278 -11.30 -8.17 -14.26
CA LEU A 278 -12.00 -8.99 -13.26
C LEU A 278 -11.71 -8.53 -11.81
N MET A 279 -10.55 -7.96 -11.56
CA MET A 279 -10.22 -7.37 -10.24
C MET A 279 -11.20 -6.24 -9.85
N GLY A 280 -11.72 -5.47 -10.81
CA GLY A 280 -12.73 -4.44 -10.56
C GLY A 280 -14.07 -5.00 -10.07
N VAL A 281 -14.42 -6.22 -10.46
CA VAL A 281 -15.64 -6.92 -10.02
C VAL A 281 -15.48 -7.46 -8.59
N ARG A 282 -14.31 -7.98 -8.25
CA ARG A 282 -13.97 -8.49 -6.92
C ARG A 282 -14.02 -7.41 -5.82
N SER A 283 -13.74 -6.17 -6.19
CA SER A 283 -13.71 -5.03 -5.25
C SER A 283 -15.10 -4.47 -4.90
N LYS A 284 -16.18 -4.94 -5.55
CA LYS A 284 -17.54 -4.50 -5.20
C LYS A 284 -17.88 -4.98 -3.80
N LYS A 285 -17.91 -4.05 -2.85
CA LYS A 285 -18.36 -4.31 -1.48
C LYS A 285 -19.82 -4.75 -1.51
N LEU A 286 -20.08 -5.98 -1.12
CA LEU A 286 -21.37 -6.33 -0.53
C LEU A 286 -21.41 -5.68 0.87
N THR A 287 -21.84 -4.43 0.95
CA THR A 287 -22.12 -3.81 2.24
C THR A 287 -23.36 -4.50 2.83
N ILE A 288 -23.11 -5.53 3.60
CA ILE A 288 -24.15 -6.07 4.49
C ILE A 288 -24.40 -4.95 5.51
N ARG A 289 -25.52 -4.25 5.34
CA ARG A 289 -25.97 -3.26 6.34
C ARG A 289 -26.39 -4.03 7.59
N LEU A 290 -25.45 -4.26 8.47
CA LEU A 290 -25.76 -4.77 9.80
C LEU A 290 -26.54 -3.69 10.55
N MET A 291 -27.67 -4.09 11.17
CA MET A 291 -28.40 -3.18 12.04
C MET A 291 -27.52 -2.80 13.24
N ASP A 292 -27.47 -1.52 13.54
CA ASP A 292 -26.76 -1.03 14.72
C ASP A 292 -27.39 -1.65 15.97
N LYS A 293 -26.61 -2.44 16.70
CA LYS A 293 -27.06 -3.17 17.90
C LYS A 293 -27.51 -2.22 19.02
N ASN A 294 -26.96 -1.02 19.08
CA ASN A 294 -27.32 -0.03 20.09
C ASN A 294 -28.68 0.59 19.77
N VAL A 295 -28.88 1.04 18.53
CA VAL A 295 -30.19 1.54 18.07
C VAL A 295 -31.27 0.47 18.17
N LEU A 296 -30.91 -0.79 17.86
CA LEU A 296 -31.85 -1.91 17.98
C LEU A 296 -32.26 -2.16 19.44
N LYS A 297 -31.36 -1.99 20.41
CA LYS A 297 -31.62 -2.19 21.83
C LYS A 297 -32.53 -1.10 22.40
N ASP A 298 -32.26 0.15 22.00
CA ASP A 298 -32.99 1.32 22.56
C ASP A 298 -34.35 1.54 21.87
N GLU A 299 -34.46 1.26 20.58
CA GLU A 299 -35.69 1.49 19.81
C GLU A 299 -36.51 0.21 19.53
N LYS A 300 -36.10 -0.96 20.02
CA LYS A 300 -36.77 -2.25 19.76
C LYS A 300 -38.26 -2.22 20.04
N PHE A 301 -38.64 -1.70 21.19
CA PHE A 301 -40.05 -1.63 21.63
C PHE A 301 -40.87 -0.71 20.71
N LYS A 302 -40.34 0.43 20.34
CA LYS A 302 -40.96 1.39 19.41
C LYS A 302 -41.26 0.77 18.06
N TRP A 303 -40.27 0.10 17.48
CA TRP A 303 -40.44 -0.55 16.15
C TRP A 303 -41.35 -1.77 16.21
N GLN A 304 -41.33 -2.53 17.30
CA GLN A 304 -42.29 -3.62 17.51
C GLN A 304 -43.74 -3.09 17.61
N LEU A 305 -43.96 -2.00 18.34
CA LEU A 305 -45.27 -1.39 18.49
C LEU A 305 -45.79 -0.83 17.17
N ILE A 306 -44.95 -0.15 16.38
CA ILE A 306 -45.31 0.35 15.04
C ILE A 306 -45.67 -0.79 14.13
N ASN A 307 -44.85 -1.84 14.03
CA ASN A 307 -45.06 -2.94 13.10
C ASN A 307 -46.27 -3.85 13.50
N THR A 308 -46.66 -3.87 14.75
CA THR A 308 -47.78 -4.72 15.21
C THR A 308 -49.09 -3.92 15.34
N VAL A 309 -49.05 -2.78 16.02
CA VAL A 309 -50.26 -2.03 16.32
C VAL A 309 -50.77 -1.22 15.14
N LEU A 310 -49.86 -0.64 14.35
CA LEU A 310 -50.26 0.22 13.22
C LEU A 310 -51.04 -0.53 12.13
N PRO A 311 -50.61 -1.72 11.66
CA PRO A 311 -51.39 -2.49 10.68
C PRO A 311 -52.75 -2.92 11.21
N ILE A 312 -52.82 -3.37 12.47
CA ILE A 312 -54.10 -3.76 13.13
C ILE A 312 -55.02 -2.57 13.23
N GLY A 313 -54.50 -1.40 13.67
CA GLY A 313 -55.25 -0.17 13.74
C GLY A 313 -55.82 0.28 12.41
N LEU A 314 -55.06 0.21 11.35
CA LEU A 314 -55.51 0.54 9.99
C LEU A 314 -56.64 -0.38 9.50
N ILE A 315 -56.56 -1.70 9.78
CA ILE A 315 -57.56 -2.66 9.40
C ILE A 315 -58.88 -2.38 10.17
N LEU A 316 -58.79 -2.09 11.47
CA LEU A 316 -59.95 -1.73 12.30
C LEU A 316 -60.61 -0.42 11.85
N LEU A 317 -59.79 0.60 11.55
CA LEU A 317 -60.33 1.87 11.04
C LEU A 317 -61.01 1.68 9.69
N PHE A 318 -60.40 0.89 8.80
CA PHE A 318 -61.00 0.57 7.51
C PHE A 318 -62.34 -0.21 7.71
N GLY A 319 -62.37 -1.18 8.61
CA GLY A 319 -63.58 -1.95 8.93
C GLY A 319 -64.70 -1.06 9.48
N ILE A 320 -64.36 -0.14 10.35
CA ILE A 320 -65.33 0.84 10.93
C ILE A 320 -65.83 1.78 9.82
N ALA A 321 -64.94 2.35 9.02
CA ALA A 321 -65.32 3.23 7.92
C ALA A 321 -66.25 2.49 6.93
N HIS A 322 -65.87 1.30 6.55
CA HIS A 322 -66.69 0.46 5.63
C HIS A 322 -68.04 0.10 6.22
N TYR A 323 -68.10 -0.17 7.52
CA TYR A 323 -69.40 -0.44 8.23
C TYR A 323 -70.34 0.78 8.17
N TYR A 324 -69.84 2.01 8.46
CA TYR A 324 -70.61 3.20 8.37
C TYR A 324 -71.05 3.55 6.95
N ASP A 325 -70.22 3.39 5.97
CA ASP A 325 -70.56 3.59 4.56
C ASP A 325 -71.63 2.62 4.11
N ARG A 326 -71.50 1.36 4.49
CA ARG A 326 -72.52 0.32 4.18
C ARG A 326 -73.85 0.58 4.90
N LYS A 327 -73.81 0.99 6.16
CA LYS A 327 -75.01 1.39 6.91
C LYS A 327 -75.71 2.56 6.23
N LYS A 328 -74.97 3.60 5.87
CA LYS A 328 -75.52 4.77 5.16
C LYS A 328 -76.11 4.44 3.80
N LYS A 329 -75.55 3.45 3.11
CA LYS A 329 -76.01 3.06 1.75
C LYS A 329 -77.22 2.10 1.75
N TYR A 330 -77.37 1.28 2.78
CA TYR A 330 -78.40 0.23 2.83
C TYR A 330 -79.42 0.34 3.94
N THR A 331 -79.33 1.32 4.86
CA THR A 331 -80.28 1.57 5.91
C THR A 331 -80.88 2.96 5.66
N LYS A 332 -81.81 3.05 4.75
CA LYS A 332 -82.78 4.14 4.62
C LYS A 332 -84.10 3.68 5.23
#